data_c18bc8ebd5a4bbfc4759af5643d8ba53
#
_entry.id   c18bc8ebd5a4bbfc4759af5643d8ba53
#
_cell.length_a   1.000
_cell.length_b   1.000
_cell.length_c   1.000
_cell.angle_alpha   90.00
_cell.angle_beta   90.00
_cell.angle_gamma   90.00
#
_symmetry.space_group_name_H-M   'P 1'
#
loop_
_entity.id
_entity.type
_entity.pdbx_description
1 polymer ?
#
loop_
_entity_poly.entity_id
_entity_poly.type
_entity_poly.pdbx_seq_one_letter_code
_entity_poly.pdbx_strand_id
1 'polypeptide(L)'
;EEEQSALQPLKNNRDTLIVNHDLLLQEESVQKLRQSTQSVLSALQDLDRVQFERENLDMLITEEIKSIDRDWDEETVMEFDLTEAEKGQIDGFYDSFESLRREGDLCKDRLDSLRKIKEEKKSEGTHFPKWFKFFCYGLTATGFLGVVLGGYLINIPLLLSSLFIIAGGIFLSKMVTKNKNDLEKEDLTEKNLVQKCDNTQSDLNYKFDEWRQWLKIRNLDPSIAPIATKNIAKTALQVKTMIAQRTRLDERILQMETLCKETRENVCLLAPLIQKISLKNDLPLNIEIIDHTFDESKANREKRVLLENQCESQGNKINNLEDQLKNNSNDLTGFINSSGAQDAADFLRKQSILDVKKSLEESITQKRGIIQSNV
;
A
#
# COMPACT_ATOMS: atom_id res chain seq x y z
N GLU A 1 31.95 70.77 6.53
CA GLU A 1 32.40 70.05 5.32
C GLU A 1 32.68 68.60 5.59
N GLU A 2 33.39 68.21 6.65
CA GLU A 2 33.58 66.77 7.02
C GLU A 2 32.29 66.03 7.25
N GLU A 3 31.33 66.57 8.02
CA GLU A 3 30.04 65.94 8.30
C GLU A 3 29.16 65.88 7.05
N GLN A 4 29.20 66.82 6.14
CA GLN A 4 28.53 66.81 4.85
C GLN A 4 29.12 65.74 3.91
N SER A 5 30.46 65.55 3.94
CA SER A 5 31.17 64.54 3.15
C SER A 5 30.82 63.11 3.66
N ALA A 6 30.55 62.95 4.97
CA ALA A 6 30.16 61.67 5.58
C ALA A 6 28.67 61.28 5.26
N LEU A 7 27.80 62.27 5.02
CA LEU A 7 26.37 62.01 4.73
C LEU A 7 26.14 61.41 3.33
N GLN A 8 26.91 61.79 2.34
CA GLN A 8 26.74 61.33 0.95
C GLN A 8 26.93 59.80 0.77
N PRO A 9 28.00 59.19 1.34
CA PRO A 9 28.13 57.72 1.30
C PRO A 9 26.98 56.96 1.98
N LEU A 10 26.43 57.50 3.10
CA LEU A 10 25.29 56.90 3.76
C LEU A 10 24.02 56.92 2.88
N LYS A 11 23.76 58.05 2.20
CA LYS A 11 22.67 58.16 1.24
C LYS A 11 22.83 57.21 0.05
N ASN A 12 24.03 57.16 -0.51
CA ASN A 12 24.35 56.28 -1.63
C ASN A 12 24.13 54.80 -1.24
N ASN A 13 24.65 54.39 -0.06
CA ASN A 13 24.44 53.04 0.45
C ASN A 13 22.98 52.68 0.69
N ARG A 14 22.18 53.64 1.24
CA ARG A 14 20.74 53.46 1.41
C ARG A 14 20.04 53.29 0.07
N ASP A 15 20.35 54.08 -0.93
CA ASP A 15 19.67 54.13 -2.23
C ASP A 15 20.07 52.94 -3.12
N THR A 16 21.20 52.26 -2.86
CA THR A 16 21.58 51.00 -3.53
C THR A 16 20.84 49.78 -3.00
N LEU A 17 20.20 49.84 -1.81
CA LEU A 17 19.49 48.73 -1.24
C LEU A 17 18.14 48.56 -1.93
N ILE A 18 17.99 47.45 -2.71
CA ILE A 18 16.74 47.10 -3.38
C ILE A 18 15.85 46.40 -2.35
N VAL A 19 14.67 46.95 -2.13
CA VAL A 19 13.63 46.36 -1.25
C VAL A 19 12.38 46.08 -2.07
N ASN A 20 11.98 44.80 -2.13
CA ASN A 20 10.73 44.40 -2.77
C ASN A 20 9.58 44.54 -1.76
N HIS A 21 8.93 45.68 -1.71
CA HIS A 21 7.85 45.99 -0.78
C HIS A 21 6.62 45.09 -1.01
N ASP A 22 6.26 44.82 -2.27
CA ASP A 22 5.10 43.98 -2.62
C ASP A 22 5.28 42.53 -2.15
N LEU A 23 6.51 42.00 -2.26
CA LEU A 23 6.81 40.66 -1.75
C LEU A 23 6.78 40.64 -0.21
N LEU A 24 7.25 41.70 0.46
CA LEU A 24 7.20 41.78 1.93
C LEU A 24 5.76 41.85 2.48
N LEU A 25 4.80 42.37 1.71
CA LEU A 25 3.40 42.35 2.06
C LEU A 25 2.78 40.94 1.98
N GLN A 26 3.42 40.00 1.29
CA GLN A 26 2.99 38.62 1.13
C GLN A 26 3.70 37.68 2.12
N GLU A 27 4.15 38.15 3.28
CA GLU A 27 4.90 37.37 4.28
C GLU A 27 4.17 36.08 4.67
N GLU A 28 2.84 36.10 4.84
CA GLU A 28 2.05 34.92 5.17
C GLU A 28 2.10 33.85 4.06
N SER A 29 2.02 34.26 2.81
CA SER A 29 2.11 33.36 1.64
C SER A 29 3.50 32.74 1.52
N VAL A 30 4.57 33.51 1.77
CA VAL A 30 5.94 33.00 1.77
C VAL A 30 6.16 32.05 2.92
N GLN A 31 5.64 32.33 4.12
CA GLN A 31 5.74 31.42 5.25
C GLN A 31 5.01 30.09 5.01
N LYS A 32 3.82 30.12 4.39
CA LYS A 32 3.11 28.89 3.96
C LYS A 32 3.95 28.07 2.99
N LEU A 33 4.57 28.72 2.02
CA LEU A 33 5.50 28.07 1.09
C LEU A 33 6.68 27.39 1.82
N ARG A 34 7.32 28.09 2.75
CA ARG A 34 8.41 27.53 3.58
C ARG A 34 7.97 26.28 4.34
N GLN A 35 6.81 26.34 4.98
CA GLN A 35 6.27 25.21 5.74
C GLN A 35 5.96 23.99 4.86
N SER A 36 5.48 24.22 3.63
CA SER A 36 5.15 23.15 2.69
C SER A 36 6.35 22.60 1.92
N THR A 37 7.48 23.30 1.87
CA THR A 37 8.64 22.97 1.03
C THR A 37 9.12 21.53 1.20
N GLN A 38 9.34 21.09 2.44
CA GLN A 38 9.83 19.75 2.72
C GLN A 38 8.83 18.67 2.30
N SER A 39 7.53 18.93 2.54
CA SER A 39 6.45 18.01 2.16
C SER A 39 6.32 17.91 0.65
N VAL A 40 6.45 19.02 -0.07
CA VAL A 40 6.41 19.07 -1.54
C VAL A 40 7.60 18.33 -2.16
N LEU A 41 8.80 18.55 -1.62
CA LEU A 41 10.00 17.85 -2.09
C LEU A 41 9.86 16.33 -1.92
N SER A 42 9.39 15.89 -0.75
CA SER A 42 9.11 14.48 -0.50
C SER A 42 8.01 13.94 -1.41
N ALA A 43 6.93 14.71 -1.64
CA ALA A 43 5.84 14.32 -2.52
C ALA A 43 6.32 14.16 -3.98
N LEU A 44 7.13 15.08 -4.50
CA LEU A 44 7.68 15.01 -5.86
C LEU A 44 8.62 13.81 -6.04
N GLN A 45 9.41 13.46 -5.02
CA GLN A 45 10.30 12.30 -5.06
C GLN A 45 9.56 10.97 -4.97
N ASP A 46 8.47 10.94 -4.18
CA ASP A 46 7.70 9.73 -3.95
C ASP A 46 6.63 9.47 -5.03
N LEU A 47 6.16 10.50 -5.74
CA LEU A 47 5.04 10.41 -6.66
C LEU A 47 5.22 9.33 -7.72
N ASP A 48 6.34 9.36 -8.45
CA ASP A 48 6.65 8.40 -9.51
C ASP A 48 6.72 6.96 -8.95
N ARG A 49 7.30 6.79 -7.77
CA ARG A 49 7.41 5.49 -7.11
C ARG A 49 6.04 4.94 -6.72
N VAL A 50 5.19 5.78 -6.12
CA VAL A 50 3.84 5.35 -5.69
C VAL A 50 2.93 5.08 -6.88
N GLN A 51 3.04 5.87 -7.96
CA GLN A 51 2.35 5.59 -9.22
C GLN A 51 2.77 4.25 -9.82
N PHE A 52 4.07 3.95 -9.84
CA PHE A 52 4.57 2.66 -10.31
C PHE A 52 4.10 1.48 -9.42
N GLU A 53 4.09 1.65 -8.10
CA GLU A 53 3.53 0.65 -7.17
C GLU A 53 2.03 0.40 -7.45
N ARG A 54 1.29 1.45 -7.70
CA ARG A 54 -0.14 1.39 -8.04
C ARG A 54 -0.38 0.66 -9.35
N GLU A 55 0.39 0.95 -10.42
CA GLU A 55 0.28 0.30 -11.71
C GLU A 55 0.62 -1.20 -11.63
N ASN A 56 1.68 -1.56 -10.91
CA ASN A 56 2.03 -2.96 -10.68
C ASN A 56 0.93 -3.71 -9.93
N LEU A 57 0.34 -3.08 -8.92
CA LEU A 57 -0.76 -3.68 -8.17
C LEU A 57 -2.00 -3.88 -9.04
N ASP A 58 -2.30 -2.95 -9.95
CA ASP A 58 -3.40 -3.05 -10.90
C ASP A 58 -3.22 -4.21 -11.89
N MET A 59 -1.99 -4.42 -12.37
CA MET A 59 -1.66 -5.58 -13.21
C MET A 59 -1.86 -6.89 -12.44
N LEU A 60 -1.37 -6.98 -11.20
CA LEU A 60 -1.52 -8.17 -10.36
C LEU A 60 -2.99 -8.46 -10.06
N ILE A 61 -3.80 -7.46 -9.74
CA ILE A 61 -5.25 -7.60 -9.55
C ILE A 61 -5.88 -8.20 -10.81
N THR A 62 -5.54 -7.67 -11.98
CA THR A 62 -6.07 -8.15 -13.25
C THR A 62 -5.68 -9.60 -13.54
N GLU A 63 -4.44 -9.99 -13.25
CA GLU A 63 -3.94 -11.36 -13.42
C GLU A 63 -4.64 -12.34 -12.47
N GLU A 64 -4.76 -11.98 -11.20
CA GLU A 64 -5.40 -12.81 -10.18
C GLU A 64 -6.90 -13.00 -10.48
N ILE A 65 -7.62 -11.95 -10.90
CA ILE A 65 -9.02 -12.06 -11.32
C ILE A 65 -9.16 -13.03 -12.49
N LYS A 66 -8.35 -12.90 -13.52
CA LYS A 66 -8.35 -13.81 -14.68
C LYS A 66 -7.95 -15.24 -14.33
N SER A 67 -7.20 -15.44 -13.26
CA SER A 67 -6.88 -16.78 -12.74
C SER A 67 -8.10 -17.47 -12.11
N ILE A 68 -9.05 -16.70 -11.59
CA ILE A 68 -10.31 -17.23 -11.05
C ILE A 68 -11.24 -17.64 -12.19
N ASP A 69 -11.58 -16.67 -13.04
CA ASP A 69 -12.40 -16.87 -14.23
C ASP A 69 -12.10 -15.75 -15.26
N ARG A 70 -12.21 -16.08 -16.55
CA ARG A 70 -11.94 -15.11 -17.64
C ARG A 70 -12.99 -14.01 -17.74
N ASP A 71 -14.21 -14.32 -17.30
CA ASP A 71 -15.37 -13.45 -17.39
C ASP A 71 -15.57 -12.62 -16.09
N TRP A 72 -14.73 -12.85 -15.08
CA TRP A 72 -14.81 -12.10 -13.83
C TRP A 72 -14.11 -10.72 -13.97
N ASP A 73 -14.71 -9.74 -13.30
CA ASP A 73 -14.21 -8.40 -13.12
C ASP A 73 -14.06 -8.04 -11.63
N GLU A 74 -13.63 -6.83 -11.33
CA GLU A 74 -13.47 -6.36 -9.96
C GLU A 74 -14.80 -6.33 -9.19
N GLU A 75 -15.91 -5.95 -9.87
CA GLU A 75 -17.22 -5.85 -9.26
C GLU A 75 -17.69 -7.23 -8.82
N THR A 76 -17.55 -8.23 -9.70
CA THR A 76 -17.87 -9.65 -9.41
C THR A 76 -17.07 -10.17 -8.23
N VAL A 77 -15.75 -9.86 -8.17
CA VAL A 77 -14.92 -10.25 -7.03
C VAL A 77 -15.37 -9.58 -5.74
N MET A 78 -15.70 -8.29 -5.79
CA MET A 78 -16.13 -7.53 -4.61
C MET A 78 -17.47 -8.04 -4.05
N GLU A 79 -18.40 -8.48 -4.92
CA GLU A 79 -19.68 -9.07 -4.53
C GLU A 79 -19.55 -10.52 -4.06
N PHE A 80 -18.56 -11.25 -4.58
CA PHE A 80 -18.37 -12.65 -4.21
C PHE A 80 -17.88 -12.78 -2.77
N ASP A 81 -18.70 -13.38 -1.90
CA ASP A 81 -18.34 -13.71 -0.53
C ASP A 81 -18.88 -15.08 -0.15
N LEU A 82 -18.12 -15.82 0.63
CA LEU A 82 -18.52 -17.10 1.21
C LEU A 82 -18.58 -16.98 2.72
N THR A 83 -19.79 -17.15 3.24
CA THR A 83 -20.01 -17.22 4.69
C THR A 83 -19.35 -18.49 5.28
N GLU A 84 -19.07 -18.50 6.56
CA GLU A 84 -18.54 -19.69 7.26
C GLU A 84 -19.49 -20.90 7.15
N ALA A 85 -20.80 -20.66 7.11
CA ALA A 85 -21.77 -21.72 6.87
C ALA A 85 -21.64 -22.35 5.48
N GLU A 86 -21.39 -21.53 4.45
CA GLU A 86 -21.18 -22.01 3.07
C GLU A 86 -19.85 -22.73 2.91
N LYS A 87 -18.79 -22.26 3.57
CA LYS A 87 -17.52 -23.01 3.64
C LYS A 87 -17.73 -24.39 4.26
N GLY A 88 -18.52 -24.47 5.34
CA GLY A 88 -18.92 -25.75 5.93
C GLY A 88 -19.74 -26.64 4.99
N GLN A 89 -20.63 -26.07 4.15
CA GLN A 89 -21.33 -26.81 3.11
C GLN A 89 -20.39 -27.38 2.05
N ILE A 90 -19.41 -26.59 1.59
CA ILE A 90 -18.38 -27.04 0.64
C ILE A 90 -17.62 -28.25 1.20
N ASP A 91 -17.23 -28.19 2.49
CA ASP A 91 -16.58 -29.31 3.17
C ASP A 91 -17.49 -30.54 3.23
N GLY A 92 -18.77 -30.36 3.55
CA GLY A 92 -19.76 -31.43 3.55
C GLY A 92 -19.93 -32.08 2.17
N PHE A 93 -19.93 -31.31 1.08
CA PHE A 93 -19.94 -31.87 -0.28
C PHE A 93 -18.65 -32.63 -0.58
N TYR A 94 -17.48 -32.08 -0.23
CA TYR A 94 -16.20 -32.75 -0.45
C TYR A 94 -16.15 -34.11 0.28
N ASP A 95 -16.48 -34.15 1.56
CA ASP A 95 -16.46 -35.35 2.37
C ASP A 95 -17.48 -36.39 1.85
N SER A 96 -18.67 -35.93 1.40
CA SER A 96 -19.68 -36.77 0.81
C SER A 96 -19.19 -37.42 -0.50
N PHE A 97 -18.57 -36.66 -1.39
CA PHE A 97 -18.02 -37.20 -2.63
C PHE A 97 -16.89 -38.20 -2.37
N GLU A 98 -15.98 -37.90 -1.44
CA GLU A 98 -14.91 -38.81 -1.07
C GLU A 98 -15.40 -40.11 -0.49
N SER A 99 -16.41 -40.03 0.42
CA SER A 99 -16.98 -41.22 1.06
C SER A 99 -17.77 -42.10 0.06
N LEU A 100 -18.60 -41.50 -0.78
CA LEU A 100 -19.36 -42.23 -1.80
C LEU A 100 -18.45 -42.84 -2.87
N ARG A 101 -17.41 -42.15 -3.28
CA ARG A 101 -16.42 -42.68 -4.22
C ARG A 101 -15.68 -43.88 -3.65
N ARG A 102 -15.21 -43.78 -2.40
CA ARG A 102 -14.54 -44.90 -1.71
C ARG A 102 -15.48 -46.11 -1.56
N GLU A 103 -16.77 -45.86 -1.20
CA GLU A 103 -17.74 -46.95 -1.09
C GLU A 103 -18.00 -47.59 -2.45
N GLY A 104 -18.11 -46.80 -3.51
CA GLY A 104 -18.28 -47.28 -4.88
C GLY A 104 -17.09 -48.11 -5.35
N ASP A 105 -15.85 -47.68 -5.08
CA ASP A 105 -14.63 -48.41 -5.43
C ASP A 105 -14.56 -49.75 -4.64
N LEU A 106 -14.83 -49.73 -3.33
CA LEU A 106 -14.91 -50.95 -2.52
C LEU A 106 -15.98 -51.93 -2.99
N CYS A 107 -17.15 -51.39 -3.42
CA CYS A 107 -18.20 -52.21 -4.01
C CYS A 107 -17.76 -52.89 -5.31
N LYS A 108 -17.10 -52.16 -6.21
CA LYS A 108 -16.55 -52.69 -7.47
C LYS A 108 -15.50 -53.75 -7.22
N ASP A 109 -14.55 -53.50 -6.34
CA ASP A 109 -13.50 -54.47 -6.00
C ASP A 109 -14.05 -55.77 -5.43
N ARG A 110 -15.10 -55.69 -4.57
CA ARG A 110 -15.78 -56.88 -4.04
C ARG A 110 -16.52 -57.62 -5.14
N LEU A 111 -17.19 -56.90 -6.05
CA LEU A 111 -17.91 -57.49 -7.16
C LEU A 111 -16.94 -58.23 -8.10
N ASP A 112 -15.83 -57.63 -8.44
CA ASP A 112 -14.79 -58.21 -9.31
C ASP A 112 -14.12 -59.42 -8.64
N SER A 113 -13.88 -59.36 -7.33
CA SER A 113 -13.37 -60.49 -6.57
C SER A 113 -14.36 -61.69 -6.55
N LEU A 114 -15.67 -61.41 -6.37
CA LEU A 114 -16.70 -62.46 -6.43
C LEU A 114 -16.84 -63.06 -7.82
N ARG A 115 -16.75 -62.25 -8.88
CA ARG A 115 -16.80 -62.75 -10.25
C ARG A 115 -15.61 -63.64 -10.58
N LYS A 116 -14.40 -63.29 -10.16
CA LYS A 116 -13.20 -64.10 -10.33
C LYS A 116 -13.33 -65.45 -9.62
N ILE A 117 -13.75 -65.44 -8.34
CA ILE A 117 -13.99 -66.68 -7.58
C ILE A 117 -15.04 -67.58 -8.28
N LYS A 118 -16.08 -66.98 -8.81
CA LYS A 118 -17.16 -67.71 -9.53
C LYS A 118 -16.65 -68.28 -10.87
N GLU A 119 -15.79 -67.55 -11.59
CA GLU A 119 -15.15 -68.05 -12.80
C GLU A 119 -14.19 -69.20 -12.52
N GLU A 120 -13.38 -69.08 -11.49
CA GLU A 120 -12.47 -70.13 -11.04
C GLU A 120 -13.23 -71.42 -10.66
N LYS A 121 -14.31 -71.29 -9.89
CA LYS A 121 -15.19 -72.44 -9.52
C LYS A 121 -15.88 -73.04 -10.75
N LYS A 122 -16.21 -72.24 -11.76
CA LYS A 122 -16.83 -72.69 -13.01
C LYS A 122 -15.83 -73.43 -13.90
N SER A 123 -14.55 -73.02 -13.88
CA SER A 123 -13.45 -73.64 -14.63
C SER A 123 -12.97 -74.92 -13.98
N GLU A 124 -13.01 -75.05 -12.66
CA GLU A 124 -12.64 -76.26 -11.93
C GLU A 124 -13.63 -77.44 -12.03
N GLY A 125 -14.67 -77.27 -12.81
CA GLY A 125 -15.34 -78.36 -13.49
C GLY A 125 -16.25 -79.27 -12.66
N THR A 126 -16.86 -78.85 -11.55
CA THR A 126 -17.90 -79.61 -10.86
C THR A 126 -19.32 -79.21 -11.29
N HIS A 127 -19.51 -79.01 -12.61
CA HIS A 127 -20.85 -78.89 -13.12
C HIS A 127 -21.45 -80.27 -13.35
N PHE A 128 -22.01 -80.82 -12.30
CA PHE A 128 -22.73 -82.08 -12.45
C PHE A 128 -23.94 -81.88 -13.41
N PRO A 129 -23.98 -82.51 -14.59
CA PRO A 129 -25.06 -82.38 -15.55
C PRO A 129 -26.40 -82.79 -14.92
N LYS A 130 -27.51 -82.18 -15.41
CA LYS A 130 -28.84 -82.42 -14.82
C LYS A 130 -29.19 -83.90 -14.71
N TRP A 131 -28.70 -84.78 -15.62
CA TRP A 131 -28.92 -86.22 -15.59
C TRP A 131 -28.21 -86.91 -14.38
N PHE A 132 -27.18 -86.31 -13.83
CA PHE A 132 -26.42 -86.85 -12.70
C PHE A 132 -27.25 -86.94 -11.43
N LYS A 133 -28.22 -86.06 -11.23
CA LYS A 133 -29.24 -86.21 -10.16
C LYS A 133 -30.09 -87.49 -10.36
N PHE A 134 -30.50 -87.71 -11.59
CA PHE A 134 -31.30 -88.96 -11.91
C PHE A 134 -30.38 -90.18 -11.71
N PHE A 135 -29.10 -90.08 -12.02
CA PHE A 135 -28.13 -91.19 -11.75
C PHE A 135 -28.00 -91.43 -10.25
N CYS A 136 -27.88 -90.40 -9.39
CA CYS A 136 -27.82 -90.55 -7.94
C CYS A 136 -29.11 -91.21 -7.39
N TYR A 137 -30.30 -90.79 -7.90
CA TYR A 137 -31.54 -91.40 -7.53
C TYR A 137 -31.63 -92.85 -8.06
N GLY A 138 -31.16 -93.12 -9.24
CA GLY A 138 -31.08 -94.50 -9.81
C GLY A 138 -30.16 -95.39 -8.95
N LEU A 139 -29.02 -94.90 -8.55
CA LEU A 139 -28.11 -95.60 -7.65
C LEU A 139 -28.73 -95.94 -6.28
N THR A 140 -29.45 -94.98 -5.67
CA THR A 140 -30.14 -95.23 -4.42
C THR A 140 -31.26 -96.22 -4.59
N ALA A 141 -32.01 -96.15 -5.67
CA ALA A 141 -33.09 -97.09 -5.98
C ALA A 141 -32.57 -98.50 -6.25
N THR A 142 -31.49 -98.62 -7.04
CA THR A 142 -30.86 -99.97 -7.28
C THR A 142 -30.25 -100.53 -6.03
N GLY A 143 -29.65 -99.66 -5.15
CA GLY A 143 -29.18 -100.09 -3.81
C GLY A 143 -30.33 -100.64 -2.93
N PHE A 144 -31.52 -99.97 -2.95
CA PHE A 144 -32.67 -100.42 -2.22
C PHE A 144 -33.18 -101.79 -2.75
N LEU A 145 -33.21 -101.95 -4.06
CA LEU A 145 -33.58 -103.18 -4.68
C LEU A 145 -32.65 -104.35 -4.31
N GLY A 146 -31.34 -104.03 -4.23
CA GLY A 146 -30.28 -104.96 -3.77
C GLY A 146 -30.48 -105.41 -2.31
N VAL A 147 -30.89 -104.43 -1.40
CA VAL A 147 -31.22 -104.81 0.00
C VAL A 147 -32.40 -105.75 0.08
N VAL A 148 -33.47 -105.52 -0.69
CA VAL A 148 -34.65 -106.37 -0.71
C VAL A 148 -34.29 -107.77 -1.22
N LEU A 149 -33.60 -107.92 -2.34
CA LEU A 149 -33.14 -109.14 -2.92
C LEU A 149 -32.11 -109.88 -2.03
N GLY A 150 -31.16 -109.20 -1.45
CA GLY A 150 -30.17 -109.79 -0.55
C GLY A 150 -30.79 -110.30 0.75
N GLY A 151 -31.82 -109.56 1.26
CA GLY A 151 -32.57 -110.02 2.43
C GLY A 151 -33.44 -111.28 2.14
N TYR A 152 -33.99 -111.33 0.95
CA TYR A 152 -34.78 -112.50 0.53
C TYR A 152 -33.92 -113.73 0.27
N LEU A 153 -32.73 -113.62 -0.24
CA LEU A 153 -31.77 -114.67 -0.57
C LEU A 153 -30.78 -115.01 0.60
N ILE A 154 -30.87 -114.32 1.74
CA ILE A 154 -29.98 -114.44 2.91
C ILE A 154 -28.51 -114.38 2.51
N ASN A 155 -28.16 -113.49 1.56
CA ASN A 155 -26.78 -113.31 1.04
C ASN A 155 -26.16 -112.08 1.65
N ILE A 156 -25.32 -112.23 2.72
CA ILE A 156 -24.66 -111.13 3.49
C ILE A 156 -23.75 -110.24 2.66
N PRO A 157 -22.92 -110.71 1.69
CA PRO A 157 -22.12 -109.87 0.81
C PRO A 157 -22.97 -108.96 -0.05
N LEU A 158 -24.13 -109.42 -0.54
CA LEU A 158 -25.05 -108.62 -1.41
C LEU A 158 -25.75 -107.52 -0.58
N LEU A 159 -26.09 -107.77 0.68
CA LEU A 159 -26.59 -106.80 1.62
C LEU A 159 -25.59 -105.68 1.94
N LEU A 160 -24.36 -106.04 2.22
CA LEU A 160 -23.34 -105.05 2.50
C LEU A 160 -22.96 -104.17 1.28
N SER A 161 -22.86 -104.78 0.10
CA SER A 161 -22.57 -103.99 -1.12
C SER A 161 -23.73 -103.05 -1.48
N SER A 162 -24.97 -103.46 -1.29
CA SER A 162 -26.14 -102.60 -1.56
C SER A 162 -26.30 -101.45 -0.56
N LEU A 163 -25.90 -101.71 0.71
CA LEU A 163 -25.78 -100.58 1.70
C LEU A 163 -24.74 -99.56 1.32
N PHE A 164 -23.59 -99.97 0.78
CA PHE A 164 -22.55 -99.03 0.27
C PHE A 164 -23.03 -98.23 -0.94
N ILE A 165 -23.80 -98.82 -1.84
CA ILE A 165 -24.38 -98.18 -3.00
C ILE A 165 -25.44 -97.12 -2.58
N ILE A 166 -26.27 -97.39 -1.59
CA ILE A 166 -27.24 -96.44 -1.01
C ILE A 166 -26.52 -95.30 -0.35
N ALA A 167 -25.55 -95.59 0.49
CA ALA A 167 -24.76 -94.56 1.19
C ALA A 167 -24.00 -93.65 0.19
N GLY A 168 -23.37 -94.20 -0.86
CA GLY A 168 -22.78 -93.48 -1.95
C GLY A 168 -23.70 -92.58 -2.71
N GLY A 169 -24.90 -93.10 -3.07
CA GLY A 169 -25.95 -92.36 -3.76
C GLY A 169 -26.49 -91.15 -2.97
N ILE A 170 -26.69 -91.37 -1.64
CA ILE A 170 -27.11 -90.30 -0.73
C ILE A 170 -26.04 -89.26 -0.57
N PHE A 171 -24.74 -89.69 -0.42
CA PHE A 171 -23.62 -88.79 -0.30
C PHE A 171 -23.44 -87.89 -1.54
N LEU A 172 -23.48 -88.52 -2.73
CA LEU A 172 -23.39 -87.79 -3.99
C LEU A 172 -24.57 -86.83 -4.19
N SER A 173 -25.81 -87.25 -3.87
CA SER A 173 -26.98 -86.40 -3.93
C SER A 173 -26.87 -85.17 -2.98
N LYS A 174 -26.43 -85.37 -1.76
CA LYS A 174 -26.14 -84.25 -0.82
C LYS A 174 -25.04 -83.29 -1.33
N MET A 175 -24.03 -83.83 -1.95
CA MET A 175 -22.94 -83.03 -2.52
C MET A 175 -23.42 -82.14 -3.69
N VAL A 176 -24.24 -82.67 -4.59
CA VAL A 176 -24.88 -81.98 -5.70
C VAL A 176 -25.84 -80.84 -5.23
N THR A 177 -26.70 -81.16 -4.21
CA THR A 177 -27.59 -80.20 -3.64
C THR A 177 -26.88 -79.08 -2.89
N LYS A 178 -25.78 -79.40 -2.16
CA LYS A 178 -24.96 -78.40 -1.49
C LYS A 178 -24.34 -77.43 -2.50
N ASN A 179 -23.67 -77.92 -3.57
CA ASN A 179 -23.11 -77.07 -4.62
C ASN A 179 -24.13 -76.18 -5.31
N LYS A 180 -25.36 -76.65 -5.54
CA LYS A 180 -26.42 -75.82 -6.11
C LYS A 180 -26.87 -74.72 -5.17
N ASN A 181 -27.08 -75.03 -3.89
CA ASN A 181 -27.45 -74.03 -2.88
C ASN A 181 -26.37 -72.99 -2.67
N ASP A 182 -25.09 -73.38 -2.74
CA ASP A 182 -23.94 -72.42 -2.63
C ASP A 182 -23.86 -71.51 -3.84
N LEU A 183 -24.09 -72.01 -5.07
CA LEU A 183 -24.17 -71.19 -6.29
C LEU A 183 -25.38 -70.21 -6.27
N GLU A 184 -26.59 -70.67 -5.82
CA GLU A 184 -27.73 -69.78 -5.69
C GLU A 184 -27.52 -68.66 -4.65
N LYS A 185 -26.82 -68.97 -3.55
CA LYS A 185 -26.39 -67.92 -2.57
C LYS A 185 -25.40 -66.96 -3.14
N GLU A 186 -24.39 -67.42 -3.92
CA GLU A 186 -23.41 -66.56 -4.59
C GLU A 186 -24.09 -65.65 -5.62
N ASP A 187 -25.06 -66.16 -6.42
CA ASP A 187 -25.84 -65.36 -7.37
C ASP A 187 -26.67 -64.28 -6.66
N LEU A 188 -27.29 -64.61 -5.52
CA LEU A 188 -28.03 -63.63 -4.72
C LEU A 188 -27.13 -62.57 -4.15
N THR A 189 -25.92 -62.96 -3.67
CA THR A 189 -24.94 -62.04 -3.14
C THR A 189 -24.39 -61.12 -4.22
N GLU A 190 -24.12 -61.62 -5.44
CA GLU A 190 -23.70 -60.81 -6.59
C GLU A 190 -24.82 -59.82 -6.97
N LYS A 191 -26.08 -60.23 -7.06
CA LYS A 191 -27.18 -59.32 -7.34
C LYS A 191 -27.33 -58.22 -6.30
N ASN A 192 -27.24 -58.56 -5.02
CA ASN A 192 -27.30 -57.56 -3.93
C ASN A 192 -26.15 -56.59 -4.00
N LEU A 193 -24.96 -57.06 -4.37
CA LEU A 193 -23.78 -56.21 -4.49
C LEU A 193 -23.86 -55.29 -5.71
N VAL A 194 -24.36 -55.78 -6.88
CA VAL A 194 -24.62 -54.95 -8.05
C VAL A 194 -25.63 -53.85 -7.70
N GLN A 195 -26.72 -54.21 -7.03
CA GLN A 195 -27.74 -53.24 -6.63
C GLN A 195 -27.13 -52.19 -5.65
N LYS A 196 -26.26 -52.62 -4.75
CA LYS A 196 -25.55 -51.69 -3.85
C LYS A 196 -24.64 -50.74 -4.63
N CYS A 197 -23.86 -51.26 -5.61
CA CYS A 197 -23.02 -50.42 -6.48
C CYS A 197 -23.83 -49.40 -7.28
N ASP A 198 -24.97 -49.83 -7.84
CA ASP A 198 -25.87 -48.96 -8.61
C ASP A 198 -26.48 -47.87 -7.71
N ASN A 199 -26.90 -48.22 -6.50
CA ASN A 199 -27.41 -47.24 -5.54
C ASN A 199 -26.34 -46.22 -5.16
N THR A 200 -25.12 -46.68 -4.82
CA THR A 200 -24.01 -45.78 -4.46
C THR A 200 -23.67 -44.85 -5.64
N GLN A 201 -23.67 -45.34 -6.88
CA GLN A 201 -23.45 -44.52 -8.07
C GLN A 201 -24.60 -43.51 -8.28
N SER A 202 -25.85 -43.91 -8.02
CA SER A 202 -26.99 -43.00 -8.08
C SER A 202 -26.91 -41.89 -7.03
N ASP A 203 -26.54 -42.24 -5.79
CA ASP A 203 -26.34 -41.28 -4.70
C ASP A 203 -25.23 -40.29 -5.02
N LEU A 204 -24.12 -40.78 -5.62
CA LEU A 204 -23.02 -39.94 -6.06
C LEU A 204 -23.47 -38.93 -7.14
N ASN A 205 -24.24 -39.41 -8.14
CA ASN A 205 -24.76 -38.54 -9.21
C ASN A 205 -25.74 -37.48 -8.64
N TYR A 206 -26.60 -37.89 -7.70
CA TYR A 206 -27.50 -36.97 -7.01
C TYR A 206 -26.73 -35.86 -6.26
N LYS A 207 -25.68 -36.24 -5.54
CA LYS A 207 -24.82 -35.26 -4.84
C LYS A 207 -24.09 -34.34 -5.80
N PHE A 208 -23.64 -34.81 -6.98
CA PHE A 208 -23.08 -33.96 -8.02
C PHE A 208 -24.12 -32.96 -8.56
N ASP A 209 -25.35 -33.35 -8.72
CA ASP A 209 -26.42 -32.46 -9.20
C ASP A 209 -26.76 -31.39 -8.14
N GLU A 210 -26.80 -31.75 -6.84
CA GLU A 210 -26.94 -30.78 -5.75
C GLU A 210 -25.78 -29.77 -5.75
N TRP A 211 -24.55 -30.25 -5.93
CA TRP A 211 -23.36 -29.40 -6.01
C TRP A 211 -23.41 -28.43 -7.20
N ARG A 212 -23.80 -28.91 -8.37
CA ARG A 212 -23.97 -28.08 -9.57
C ARG A 212 -25.04 -27.00 -9.38
N GLN A 213 -26.13 -27.32 -8.73
CA GLN A 213 -27.16 -26.32 -8.40
C GLN A 213 -26.64 -25.29 -7.42
N TRP A 214 -25.89 -25.72 -6.40
CA TRP A 214 -25.26 -24.84 -5.44
C TRP A 214 -24.27 -23.83 -6.11
N LEU A 215 -23.48 -24.28 -7.08
CA LEU A 215 -22.60 -23.45 -7.87
C LEU A 215 -23.35 -22.44 -8.75
N LYS A 216 -24.41 -22.91 -9.45
CA LYS A 216 -25.25 -22.05 -10.32
C LYS A 216 -25.88 -20.88 -9.57
N ILE A 217 -26.40 -21.13 -8.36
CA ILE A 217 -27.00 -20.09 -7.52
C ILE A 217 -26.00 -18.98 -7.21
N ARG A 218 -24.68 -19.25 -7.25
CA ARG A 218 -23.58 -18.34 -6.96
C ARG A 218 -22.83 -17.83 -8.19
N ASN A 219 -23.40 -18.05 -9.37
CA ASN A 219 -22.80 -17.69 -10.65
C ASN A 219 -21.39 -18.29 -10.87
N LEU A 220 -21.16 -19.48 -10.28
CA LEU A 220 -19.94 -20.24 -10.50
C LEU A 220 -20.14 -21.29 -11.59
N ASP A 221 -19.04 -21.60 -12.32
CA ASP A 221 -19.07 -22.67 -13.32
C ASP A 221 -19.47 -24.01 -12.65
N PRO A 222 -20.52 -24.69 -13.16
CA PRO A 222 -20.99 -25.96 -12.63
C PRO A 222 -19.97 -27.10 -12.66
N SER A 223 -18.86 -26.95 -13.37
CA SER A 223 -17.80 -27.98 -13.46
C SER A 223 -16.75 -27.87 -12.34
N ILE A 224 -16.79 -26.81 -11.53
CA ILE A 224 -15.81 -26.57 -10.48
C ILE A 224 -15.95 -27.59 -9.34
N ALA A 225 -14.82 -28.18 -8.93
CA ALA A 225 -14.78 -29.09 -7.78
C ALA A 225 -14.83 -28.31 -6.44
N PRO A 226 -15.33 -28.93 -5.34
CA PRO A 226 -15.43 -28.25 -4.04
C PRO A 226 -14.09 -27.66 -3.53
N ILE A 227 -13.00 -28.36 -3.70
CA ILE A 227 -11.66 -27.88 -3.34
C ILE A 227 -11.27 -26.63 -4.15
N ALA A 228 -11.58 -26.59 -5.44
CA ALA A 228 -11.29 -25.44 -6.30
C ALA A 228 -12.11 -24.21 -5.89
N THR A 229 -13.38 -24.41 -5.49
CA THR A 229 -14.23 -23.33 -4.97
C THR A 229 -13.65 -22.68 -3.72
N LYS A 230 -13.04 -23.44 -2.82
CA LYS A 230 -12.33 -22.88 -1.67
C LYS A 230 -11.11 -22.03 -2.08
N ASN A 231 -10.37 -22.50 -3.08
CA ASN A 231 -9.23 -21.74 -3.60
C ASN A 231 -9.71 -20.44 -4.25
N ILE A 232 -10.80 -20.48 -5.03
CA ILE A 232 -11.43 -19.27 -5.59
C ILE A 232 -11.78 -18.27 -4.49
N ALA A 233 -12.42 -18.73 -3.41
CA ALA A 233 -12.77 -17.85 -2.29
C ALA A 233 -11.53 -17.23 -1.63
N LYS A 234 -10.46 -18.00 -1.48
CA LYS A 234 -9.19 -17.49 -0.95
C LYS A 234 -8.56 -16.45 -1.87
N THR A 235 -8.51 -16.73 -3.17
CA THR A 235 -7.98 -15.79 -4.17
C THR A 235 -8.83 -14.52 -4.25
N ALA A 236 -10.16 -14.65 -4.24
CA ALA A 236 -11.07 -13.51 -4.21
C ALA A 236 -10.83 -12.60 -2.98
N LEU A 237 -10.60 -13.19 -1.79
CA LEU A 237 -10.27 -12.44 -0.59
C LEU A 237 -8.92 -11.72 -0.72
N GLN A 238 -7.92 -12.36 -1.33
CA GLN A 238 -6.62 -11.73 -1.62
C GLN A 238 -6.79 -10.55 -2.58
N VAL A 239 -7.55 -10.72 -3.66
CA VAL A 239 -7.86 -9.65 -4.62
C VAL A 239 -8.58 -8.48 -3.95
N LYS A 240 -9.58 -8.72 -3.10
CA LYS A 240 -10.24 -7.66 -2.30
C LYS A 240 -9.24 -6.86 -1.45
N THR A 241 -8.28 -7.56 -0.85
CA THR A 241 -7.21 -6.90 -0.08
C THR A 241 -6.32 -6.05 -0.96
N MET A 242 -5.96 -6.54 -2.16
CA MET A 242 -5.16 -5.79 -3.13
C MET A 242 -5.91 -4.56 -3.67
N ILE A 243 -7.20 -4.68 -3.96
CA ILE A 243 -8.06 -3.54 -4.34
C ILE A 243 -8.08 -2.46 -3.25
N ALA A 244 -8.24 -2.87 -1.98
CA ALA A 244 -8.18 -1.94 -0.86
C ALA A 244 -6.79 -1.25 -0.71
N GLN A 245 -5.71 -1.97 -1.02
CA GLN A 245 -4.36 -1.37 -1.06
C GLN A 245 -4.22 -0.37 -2.21
N ARG A 246 -4.70 -0.72 -3.42
CA ARG A 246 -4.71 0.19 -4.58
C ARG A 246 -5.48 1.48 -4.26
N THR A 247 -6.65 1.38 -3.66
CA THR A 247 -7.44 2.56 -3.26
C THR A 247 -6.66 3.48 -2.30
N ARG A 248 -5.90 2.93 -1.36
CA ARG A 248 -5.02 3.72 -0.47
C ARG A 248 -3.89 4.40 -1.22
N LEU A 249 -3.32 3.74 -2.24
CA LEU A 249 -2.31 4.36 -3.09
C LEU A 249 -2.91 5.49 -3.93
N ASP A 250 -4.10 5.31 -4.49
CA ASP A 250 -4.82 6.35 -5.24
C ASP A 250 -5.11 7.58 -4.36
N GLU A 251 -5.57 7.38 -3.13
CA GLU A 251 -5.76 8.46 -2.15
C GLU A 251 -4.45 9.20 -1.84
N ARG A 252 -3.35 8.46 -1.68
CA ARG A 252 -2.02 9.03 -1.42
C ARG A 252 -1.51 9.83 -2.62
N ILE A 253 -1.66 9.33 -3.84
CA ILE A 253 -1.31 10.03 -5.09
C ILE A 253 -2.10 11.33 -5.17
N LEU A 254 -3.42 11.29 -4.97
CA LEU A 254 -4.28 12.46 -4.98
C LEU A 254 -3.85 13.53 -3.97
N GLN A 255 -3.48 13.11 -2.74
CA GLN A 255 -2.98 14.05 -1.72
C GLN A 255 -1.67 14.71 -2.14
N MET A 256 -0.72 13.95 -2.71
CA MET A 256 0.55 14.49 -3.20
C MET A 256 0.36 15.42 -4.38
N GLU A 257 -0.48 15.07 -5.35
CA GLU A 257 -0.81 15.92 -6.51
C GLU A 257 -1.51 17.21 -6.08
N THR A 258 -2.45 17.14 -5.14
CA THR A 258 -3.14 18.30 -4.58
C THR A 258 -2.15 19.25 -3.90
N LEU A 259 -1.26 18.72 -3.07
CA LEU A 259 -0.20 19.52 -2.40
C LEU A 259 0.70 20.22 -3.42
N CYS A 260 1.16 19.49 -4.43
CA CYS A 260 1.99 20.05 -5.50
C CYS A 260 1.25 21.13 -6.31
N LYS A 261 -0.03 20.92 -6.56
CA LYS A 261 -0.89 21.88 -7.29
C LYS A 261 -1.10 23.16 -6.48
N GLU A 262 -1.51 23.06 -5.23
CA GLU A 262 -1.69 24.22 -4.33
C GLU A 262 -0.40 25.02 -4.17
N THR A 263 0.73 24.33 -4.03
CA THR A 263 2.03 25.00 -3.93
C THR A 263 2.40 25.70 -5.24
N ARG A 264 2.10 25.09 -6.40
CA ARG A 264 2.34 25.72 -7.71
C ARG A 264 1.47 26.96 -7.89
N GLU A 265 0.21 26.92 -7.46
CA GLU A 265 -0.69 28.06 -7.47
C GLU A 265 -0.14 29.21 -6.60
N ASN A 266 0.36 28.91 -5.40
CA ASN A 266 1.01 29.91 -4.53
C ASN A 266 2.28 30.50 -5.16
N VAL A 267 3.11 29.68 -5.80
CA VAL A 267 4.27 30.17 -6.56
C VAL A 267 3.83 31.07 -7.72
N CYS A 268 2.76 30.71 -8.46
CA CYS A 268 2.22 31.52 -9.54
C CYS A 268 1.71 32.89 -9.07
N LEU A 269 1.15 32.99 -7.87
CA LEU A 269 0.71 34.24 -7.27
C LEU A 269 1.89 35.17 -6.91
N LEU A 270 3.00 34.60 -6.46
CA LEU A 270 4.21 35.34 -6.05
C LEU A 270 5.16 35.64 -7.21
N ALA A 271 5.14 34.84 -8.25
CA ALA A 271 6.04 34.96 -9.40
C ALA A 271 6.06 36.35 -10.07
N PRO A 272 4.91 37.05 -10.27
CA PRO A 272 4.91 38.40 -10.85
C PRO A 272 5.66 39.43 -10.02
N LEU A 273 5.82 39.20 -8.73
CA LEU A 273 6.51 40.10 -7.80
C LEU A 273 8.03 39.96 -7.88
N ILE A 274 8.53 38.92 -8.56
CA ILE A 274 9.98 38.58 -8.59
C ILE A 274 10.45 38.42 -10.05
N GLN A 275 11.33 39.34 -10.49
CA GLN A 275 11.80 39.36 -11.88
C GLN A 275 12.61 38.13 -12.33
N LYS A 276 13.13 37.33 -11.39
CA LYS A 276 13.99 36.15 -11.66
C LYS A 276 13.25 34.84 -11.77
N ILE A 277 11.95 34.79 -11.50
CA ILE A 277 11.16 33.57 -11.55
C ILE A 277 10.73 33.27 -12.98
N SER A 278 11.04 32.06 -13.44
CA SER A 278 10.46 31.47 -14.64
C SER A 278 9.53 30.33 -14.25
N LEU A 279 8.27 30.40 -14.62
CA LEU A 279 7.29 29.30 -14.42
C LEU A 279 7.66 28.00 -15.15
N LYS A 280 8.68 28.05 -16.02
CA LYS A 280 9.28 26.87 -16.68
C LYS A 280 10.29 26.13 -15.79
N ASN A 281 10.74 26.75 -14.71
CA ASN A 281 11.66 26.11 -13.76
C ASN A 281 10.92 25.10 -12.90
N ASP A 282 11.70 24.18 -12.36
CA ASP A 282 11.18 23.21 -11.38
C ASP A 282 10.60 23.93 -10.16
N LEU A 283 9.51 23.37 -9.64
CA LEU A 283 8.81 23.92 -8.48
C LEU A 283 9.74 24.17 -7.26
N PRO A 284 10.63 23.24 -6.88
CA PRO A 284 11.59 23.45 -5.80
C PRO A 284 12.49 24.67 -6.02
N LEU A 285 13.02 24.85 -7.21
CA LEU A 285 13.89 25.99 -7.55
C LEU A 285 13.13 27.33 -7.44
N ASN A 286 11.89 27.36 -7.88
CA ASN A 286 11.06 28.56 -7.76
C ASN A 286 10.78 28.92 -6.29
N ILE A 287 10.56 27.92 -5.42
CA ILE A 287 10.36 28.14 -3.99
C ILE A 287 11.65 28.71 -3.37
N GLU A 288 12.82 28.17 -3.70
CA GLU A 288 14.11 28.63 -3.22
C GLU A 288 14.38 30.10 -3.64
N ILE A 289 14.08 30.44 -4.90
CA ILE A 289 14.24 31.83 -5.40
C ILE A 289 13.32 32.78 -4.63
N ILE A 290 12.05 32.39 -4.37
CA ILE A 290 11.11 33.22 -3.61
C ILE A 290 11.62 33.44 -2.19
N ASP A 291 12.04 32.39 -1.54
CA ASP A 291 12.53 32.40 -0.16
C ASP A 291 13.77 33.28 -0.01
N HIS A 292 14.75 33.08 -0.87
CA HIS A 292 15.98 33.91 -0.88
C HIS A 292 15.68 35.38 -1.15
N THR A 293 14.81 35.67 -2.14
CA THR A 293 14.46 37.08 -2.49
C THR A 293 13.69 37.77 -1.35
N PHE A 294 12.83 36.99 -0.64
CA PHE A 294 12.13 37.52 0.53
C PHE A 294 13.07 37.84 1.67
N ASP A 295 14.00 36.93 2.01
CA ASP A 295 14.99 37.17 3.08
C ASP A 295 15.95 38.31 2.74
N GLU A 296 16.41 38.40 1.50
CA GLU A 296 17.20 39.51 1.00
C GLU A 296 16.45 40.85 1.14
N SER A 297 15.19 40.89 0.71
CA SER A 297 14.33 42.07 0.82
C SER A 297 14.12 42.50 2.28
N LYS A 298 13.91 41.55 3.18
CA LYS A 298 13.75 41.79 4.61
C LYS A 298 15.03 42.37 5.23
N ALA A 299 16.17 41.74 4.96
CA ALA A 299 17.47 42.22 5.42
C ALA A 299 17.79 43.63 4.86
N ASN A 300 17.50 43.89 3.57
CA ASN A 300 17.69 45.18 2.95
C ASN A 300 16.78 46.25 3.56
N ARG A 301 15.54 45.94 3.88
CA ARG A 301 14.61 46.83 4.59
C ARG A 301 15.15 47.21 5.95
N GLU A 302 15.62 46.27 6.74
CA GLU A 302 16.22 46.55 8.07
C GLU A 302 17.45 47.42 7.97
N LYS A 303 18.36 47.13 7.02
CA LYS A 303 19.55 47.97 6.76
C LYS A 303 19.16 49.38 6.29
N ARG A 304 18.15 49.48 5.42
CA ARG A 304 17.67 50.79 4.93
C ARG A 304 17.14 51.65 6.06
N VAL A 305 16.32 51.09 6.98
CA VAL A 305 15.83 51.81 8.15
C VAL A 305 16.98 52.26 9.05
N LEU A 306 18.01 51.42 9.26
CA LEU A 306 19.18 51.79 10.03
C LEU A 306 19.92 52.97 9.37
N LEU A 307 20.17 52.92 8.05
CA LEU A 307 20.82 53.99 7.30
C LEU A 307 19.99 55.28 7.26
N GLU A 308 18.65 55.18 7.19
CA GLU A 308 17.75 56.34 7.29
C GLU A 308 17.88 57.04 8.63
N ASN A 309 17.89 56.30 9.74
CA ASN A 309 18.13 56.84 11.09
C ASN A 309 19.55 57.50 11.23
N GLN A 310 20.57 56.86 10.62
CA GLN A 310 21.90 57.43 10.58
C GLN A 310 21.98 58.72 9.77
N CYS A 311 21.34 58.76 8.57
CA CYS A 311 21.25 59.95 7.74
C CYS A 311 20.49 61.08 8.44
N GLU A 312 19.42 60.79 9.14
CA GLU A 312 18.66 61.76 9.92
C GLU A 312 19.48 62.32 11.08
N SER A 313 20.14 61.44 11.85
CA SER A 313 21.05 61.86 12.93
C SER A 313 22.18 62.74 12.43
N GLN A 314 22.79 62.35 11.30
CA GLN A 314 23.87 63.13 10.68
C GLN A 314 23.35 64.49 10.12
N GLY A 315 22.16 64.49 9.51
CA GLY A 315 21.48 65.71 9.06
C GLY A 315 21.21 66.69 10.21
N ASN A 316 20.70 66.20 11.33
CA ASN A 316 20.45 67.02 12.52
C ASN A 316 21.74 67.60 13.11
N LYS A 317 22.83 66.81 13.08
CA LYS A 317 24.17 67.30 13.49
C LYS A 317 24.65 68.41 12.57
N ILE A 318 24.53 68.26 11.25
CA ILE A 318 24.90 69.31 10.27
C ILE A 318 24.10 70.57 10.53
N ASN A 319 22.75 70.48 10.65
CA ASN A 319 21.88 71.62 10.91
C ASN A 319 22.31 72.37 12.21
N ASN A 320 22.57 71.64 13.27
CA ASN A 320 23.05 72.24 14.54
C ASN A 320 24.36 72.94 14.37
N LEU A 321 25.34 72.36 13.64
CA LEU A 321 26.62 73.01 13.34
C LEU A 321 26.48 74.26 12.45
N GLU A 322 25.56 74.22 11.47
CA GLU A 322 25.25 75.37 10.63
C GLU A 322 24.61 76.52 11.45
N ASP A 323 23.68 76.18 12.38
CA ASP A 323 23.12 77.21 13.27
C ASP A 323 24.16 77.77 14.22
N GLN A 324 25.04 76.93 14.80
CA GLN A 324 26.16 77.42 15.61
C GLN A 324 27.10 78.29 14.83
N LEU A 325 27.43 77.91 13.60
CA LEU A 325 28.30 78.67 12.73
C LEU A 325 27.68 80.05 12.39
N LYS A 326 26.39 80.10 12.08
CA LYS A 326 25.65 81.33 11.84
C LYS A 326 25.60 82.24 13.05
N ASN A 327 25.31 81.65 14.25
CA ASN A 327 25.31 82.42 15.50
C ASN A 327 26.71 82.99 15.81
N ASN A 328 27.71 82.14 15.73
CA ASN A 328 29.12 82.63 15.94
C ASN A 328 29.56 83.70 14.93
N SER A 329 29.15 83.58 13.65
CA SER A 329 29.39 84.60 12.62
C SER A 329 28.69 85.92 12.94
N ASN A 330 27.41 85.83 13.40
CA ASN A 330 26.65 87.03 13.82
C ASN A 330 27.32 87.70 15.06
N ASP A 331 27.67 86.87 16.05
CA ASP A 331 28.39 87.40 17.28
C ASP A 331 29.71 88.01 16.93
N LEU A 332 30.50 87.37 16.07
CA LEU A 332 31.79 87.93 15.58
C LEU A 332 31.56 89.27 14.84
N THR A 333 30.55 89.32 13.95
CA THR A 333 30.18 90.53 13.22
C THR A 333 29.75 91.62 14.19
N GLY A 334 28.87 91.31 15.18
CA GLY A 334 28.49 92.23 16.25
C GLY A 334 29.65 92.76 17.08
N PHE A 335 30.59 91.87 17.39
CA PHE A 335 31.81 92.24 18.14
C PHE A 335 32.72 93.16 17.34
N ILE A 336 32.97 92.87 16.06
CA ILE A 336 33.74 93.75 15.16
C ILE A 336 33.10 95.12 15.04
N ASN A 337 31.81 95.17 14.79
CA ASN A 337 31.07 96.47 14.69
C ASN A 337 31.09 97.22 15.99
N SER A 338 30.94 96.66 17.16
CA SER A 338 30.98 97.29 18.45
C SER A 338 32.35 97.90 18.79
N SER A 339 33.43 97.28 18.25
CA SER A 339 34.79 97.81 18.37
C SER A 339 35.06 98.99 17.42
N GLY A 340 34.12 99.34 16.57
CA GLY A 340 34.25 100.37 15.56
C GLY A 340 35.18 99.97 14.40
N ALA A 341 35.49 98.70 14.25
CA ALA A 341 36.28 98.16 13.13
C ALA A 341 35.38 97.93 11.94
N GLN A 342 35.89 98.01 10.68
CA GLN A 342 35.13 97.80 9.45
C GLN A 342 35.08 96.29 9.10
N ASP A 343 36.11 95.58 9.42
CA ASP A 343 36.22 94.16 9.22
C ASP A 343 37.17 93.50 10.21
N ALA A 344 37.36 92.17 10.17
CA ALA A 344 38.25 91.40 11.05
C ALA A 344 39.71 91.84 10.90
N ALA A 345 40.14 92.18 9.70
CA ALA A 345 41.49 92.65 9.44
C ALA A 345 41.75 94.03 10.08
N ASP A 346 40.75 94.95 9.95
CA ASP A 346 40.81 96.26 10.61
C ASP A 346 40.77 96.12 12.15
N PHE A 347 39.97 95.19 12.66
CA PHE A 347 39.93 94.86 14.09
C PHE A 347 41.31 94.42 14.61
N LEU A 348 41.96 93.46 13.95
CA LEU A 348 43.29 92.98 14.32
C LEU A 348 44.39 94.10 14.21
N ARG A 349 44.28 94.95 13.18
CA ARG A 349 45.16 96.12 13.04
C ARG A 349 44.98 97.11 14.18
N LYS A 350 43.72 97.45 14.55
CA LYS A 350 43.45 98.33 15.71
C LYS A 350 43.91 97.74 17.03
N GLN A 351 43.67 96.40 17.22
CA GLN A 351 44.23 95.70 18.38
C GLN A 351 45.76 95.77 18.44
N SER A 352 46.46 95.52 17.34
CA SER A 352 47.95 95.65 17.26
C SER A 352 48.41 97.08 17.62
N ILE A 353 47.69 98.11 17.14
CA ILE A 353 48.02 99.51 17.49
C ILE A 353 47.79 99.76 19.01
N LEU A 354 46.71 99.23 19.56
CA LEU A 354 46.45 99.34 21.03
C LEU A 354 47.48 98.60 21.84
N ASP A 355 47.95 97.44 21.43
CA ASP A 355 48.98 96.64 22.12
C ASP A 355 50.32 97.39 22.08
N VAL A 356 50.68 98.00 20.93
CA VAL A 356 51.86 98.84 20.81
C VAL A 356 51.71 100.08 21.71
N LYS A 357 50.58 100.77 21.68
CA LYS A 357 50.30 101.89 22.55
C LYS A 357 50.49 101.59 24.01
N LYS A 358 49.90 100.43 24.47
CA LYS A 358 50.00 99.95 25.85
C LYS A 358 51.42 99.66 26.26
N SER A 359 52.23 98.99 25.40
CA SER A 359 53.64 98.71 25.64
C SER A 359 54.49 100.00 25.71
N LEU A 360 54.12 101.03 24.91
CA LEU A 360 54.77 102.36 24.98
C LEU A 360 54.41 103.07 26.27
N GLU A 361 53.14 103.05 26.69
CA GLU A 361 52.66 103.60 27.98
C GLU A 361 53.34 102.94 29.18
N GLU A 362 53.45 101.60 29.16
CA GLU A 362 54.21 100.88 30.19
C GLU A 362 55.69 101.28 30.21
N SER A 363 56.34 101.38 29.03
CA SER A 363 57.71 101.83 28.91
C SER A 363 57.89 103.29 29.38
N ILE A 364 56.96 104.16 29.03
CA ILE A 364 56.99 105.59 29.54
C ILE A 364 56.82 105.59 31.07
N THR A 365 55.91 104.81 31.61
CA THR A 365 55.72 104.73 33.05
C THR A 365 56.98 104.23 33.77
N GLN A 366 57.60 103.17 33.24
CA GLN A 366 58.83 102.63 33.76
C GLN A 366 59.99 103.67 33.73
N LYS A 367 60.14 104.33 32.57
CA LYS A 367 61.18 105.42 32.45
C LYS A 367 60.93 106.59 33.38
N ARG A 368 59.62 107.00 33.58
CA ARG A 368 59.29 108.07 34.55
C ARG A 368 59.62 107.61 35.96
N GLY A 369 59.30 106.33 36.34
CA GLY A 369 59.71 105.79 37.66
C GLY A 369 61.18 105.83 37.90
N ILE A 370 61.99 105.45 36.88
CA ILE A 370 63.49 105.56 36.95
C ILE A 370 63.95 107.00 37.15
N ILE A 371 63.37 107.98 36.44
CA ILE A 371 63.71 109.38 36.58
C ILE A 371 63.33 109.89 37.94
N GLN A 372 62.19 109.55 38.48
CA GLN A 372 61.75 109.95 39.86
C GLN A 372 62.58 109.33 40.94
N SER A 373 63.21 108.17 40.76
CA SER A 373 64.03 107.47 41.73
C SER A 373 65.48 108.00 41.74
N ASN A 374 65.91 108.81 40.76
CA ASN A 374 67.27 109.37 40.60
C ASN A 374 67.31 110.89 40.86
N VAL A 375 66.23 111.51 41.33
CA VAL A 375 66.16 112.86 41.83
C VAL A 375 65.95 112.83 43.35
#